data_9812e95f3bf3d0f5feb77e1758e58e9f
#
_entry.id   9812e95f3bf3d0f5feb77e1758e58e9f
#
_cell.length_a   1.000
_cell.length_b   1.000
_cell.length_c   1.000
_cell.angle_alpha   90.00
_cell.angle_beta   90.00
_cell.angle_gamma   90.00
#
_symmetry.space_group_name_H-M   'P 1'
#
loop_
_entity.id
_entity.type
_entity.pdbx_description
1 polymer ?
#
loop_
_entity_poly.entity_id
_entity_poly.type
_entity_poly.pdbx_seq_one_letter_code
_entity_poly.pdbx_strand_id
1 'polypeptide(L)'
;MDAAAERSTYLLVDGENIDATLGTSILGHRPQPEQRPRWNALLERVEELWDQPVKGLFFLAVGSDLPASFVQALLAIGYRPVPLSGPGKVVDIGIQRTADALAERDDADVVLVSHDGDFVPQVRELADGRRRVGIIGFTEFVNAGLRQVPGVEFLDLEYDVGAFTSRLPRVRVIPIDEFDPLEFI
;
A
#
# COMPACT_ATOMS: atom_id res chain seq x y z
N MET A 1 -25.47 18.88 17.81
CA MET A 1 -24.86 17.52 17.85
C MET A 1 -23.89 17.47 16.68
N ASP A 2 -22.61 17.53 16.97
CA ASP A 2 -21.61 17.23 15.97
C ASP A 2 -21.77 15.75 15.60
N ALA A 3 -22.10 15.47 14.34
CA ALA A 3 -22.03 14.11 13.83
C ALA A 3 -20.59 13.67 14.03
N ALA A 4 -20.34 12.62 14.81
CA ALA A 4 -19.02 12.04 14.92
C ALA A 4 -18.53 11.81 13.49
N ALA A 5 -17.37 12.37 13.16
CA ALA A 5 -16.82 12.21 11.83
C ALA A 5 -16.72 10.71 11.53
N GLU A 6 -17.31 10.30 10.43
CA GLU A 6 -17.31 8.89 10.04
C GLU A 6 -15.88 8.42 9.84
N ARG A 7 -15.48 7.36 10.56
CA ARG A 7 -14.13 6.81 10.46
C ARG A 7 -13.86 6.33 9.04
N SER A 8 -12.70 6.67 8.52
CA SER A 8 -12.27 6.31 7.17
C SER A 8 -10.89 5.68 7.18
N THR A 9 -10.64 4.81 6.22
CA THR A 9 -9.30 4.26 5.95
C THR A 9 -8.56 5.17 4.98
N TYR A 10 -7.37 5.58 5.36
CA TYR A 10 -6.44 6.28 4.47
C TYR A 10 -5.43 5.28 3.91
N LEU A 11 -5.47 5.08 2.60
CA LEU A 11 -4.58 4.18 1.88
C LEU A 11 -3.45 5.02 1.25
N LEU A 12 -2.24 4.86 1.77
CA LEU A 12 -1.05 5.61 1.34
C LEU A 12 -0.22 4.73 0.41
N VAL A 13 -0.24 5.03 -0.89
CA VAL A 13 0.41 4.18 -1.90
C VAL A 13 1.76 4.75 -2.33
N ASP A 14 2.82 3.99 -2.04
CA ASP A 14 4.18 4.17 -2.55
C ASP A 14 4.37 3.33 -3.81
N GLY A 15 3.85 3.82 -4.93
CA GLY A 15 3.82 3.05 -6.17
C GLY A 15 5.21 2.76 -6.75
N GLU A 16 6.17 3.66 -6.54
CA GLU A 16 7.55 3.48 -7.00
C GLU A 16 8.25 2.33 -6.27
N ASN A 17 8.05 2.21 -4.96
CA ASN A 17 8.59 1.10 -4.17
C ASN A 17 7.99 -0.25 -4.59
N ILE A 18 6.68 -0.31 -4.78
CA ILE A 18 6.00 -1.53 -5.27
C ILE A 18 6.50 -1.90 -6.67
N ASP A 19 6.57 -0.95 -7.60
CA ASP A 19 7.02 -1.18 -8.97
C ASP A 19 8.50 -1.63 -9.03
N ALA A 20 9.36 -1.04 -8.22
CA ALA A 20 10.76 -1.40 -8.12
C ALA A 20 10.95 -2.84 -7.59
N THR A 21 10.24 -3.22 -6.55
CA THR A 21 10.28 -4.59 -6.01
C THR A 21 9.73 -5.60 -7.01
N LEU A 22 8.60 -5.28 -7.65
CA LEU A 22 8.01 -6.11 -8.69
C LEU A 22 8.99 -6.36 -9.85
N GLY A 23 9.60 -5.30 -10.35
CA GLY A 23 10.54 -5.38 -11.47
C GLY A 23 11.86 -6.04 -11.11
N THR A 24 12.50 -5.60 -10.05
CA THR A 24 13.86 -6.05 -9.69
C THR A 24 13.87 -7.41 -9.02
N SER A 25 12.96 -7.64 -8.08
CA SER A 25 13.02 -8.81 -7.20
C SER A 25 12.13 -9.97 -7.66
N ILE A 26 11.02 -9.68 -8.34
CA ILE A 26 10.04 -10.70 -8.74
C ILE A 26 10.19 -11.05 -10.22
N LEU A 27 10.07 -10.06 -11.12
CA LEU A 27 10.07 -10.30 -12.57
C LEU A 27 11.49 -10.37 -13.16
N GLY A 28 12.46 -9.68 -12.59
CA GLY A 28 13.82 -9.57 -13.13
C GLY A 28 13.94 -8.63 -14.35
N HIS A 29 12.91 -7.85 -14.64
CA HIS A 29 12.86 -6.85 -15.71
C HIS A 29 11.83 -5.76 -15.37
N ARG A 30 11.86 -4.64 -16.11
CA ARG A 30 10.84 -3.60 -15.95
C ARG A 30 9.43 -4.16 -16.21
N PRO A 31 8.48 -3.98 -15.27
CA PRO A 31 7.12 -4.47 -15.46
C PRO A 31 6.44 -3.87 -16.69
N GLN A 32 5.79 -4.70 -17.48
CA GLN A 32 4.87 -4.24 -18.50
C GLN A 32 3.57 -3.73 -17.87
N PRO A 33 2.77 -2.88 -18.54
CA PRO A 33 1.53 -2.36 -17.97
C PRO A 33 0.59 -3.43 -17.41
N GLU A 34 0.43 -4.56 -18.11
CA GLU A 34 -0.41 -5.68 -17.72
C GLU A 34 0.13 -6.49 -16.53
N GLN A 35 1.41 -6.34 -16.21
CA GLN A 35 2.06 -6.99 -15.07
C GLN A 35 1.98 -6.17 -13.79
N ARG A 36 1.57 -4.90 -13.89
CA ARG A 36 1.44 -4.01 -12.75
C ARG A 36 0.19 -4.28 -11.95
N PRO A 37 0.15 -3.85 -10.67
CA PRO A 37 -1.04 -4.00 -9.85
C PRO A 37 -2.26 -3.31 -10.46
N ARG A 38 -3.41 -3.94 -10.35
CA ARG A 38 -4.70 -3.30 -10.59
C ARG A 38 -5.06 -2.46 -9.36
N TRP A 39 -4.78 -1.17 -9.44
CA TRP A 39 -4.94 -0.26 -8.31
C TRP A 39 -6.40 -0.11 -7.86
N ASN A 40 -7.37 -0.28 -8.77
CA ASN A 40 -8.79 -0.33 -8.41
C ASN A 40 -9.11 -1.54 -7.52
N ALA A 41 -8.53 -2.70 -7.81
CA ALA A 41 -8.71 -3.90 -6.99
C ALA A 41 -8.19 -3.70 -5.56
N LEU A 42 -7.10 -2.94 -5.40
CA LEU A 42 -6.56 -2.59 -4.09
C LEU A 42 -7.54 -1.74 -3.27
N LEU A 43 -8.10 -0.68 -3.86
CA LEU A 43 -9.11 0.16 -3.19
C LEU A 43 -10.33 -0.67 -2.75
N GLU A 44 -10.91 -1.41 -3.69
CA GLU A 44 -12.10 -2.23 -3.47
C GLU A 44 -11.87 -3.27 -2.37
N ARG A 45 -10.71 -3.94 -2.41
CA ARG A 45 -10.41 -4.99 -1.44
C ARG A 45 -10.16 -4.46 -0.04
N VAL A 46 -9.50 -3.33 0.12
CA VAL A 46 -9.30 -2.69 1.44
C VAL A 46 -10.65 -2.24 2.01
N GLU A 47 -11.53 -1.65 1.18
CA GLU A 47 -12.88 -1.26 1.58
C GLU A 47 -13.69 -2.45 2.08
N GLU A 48 -13.65 -3.58 1.36
CA GLU A 48 -14.31 -4.83 1.78
C GLU A 48 -13.74 -5.39 3.09
N LEU A 49 -12.41 -5.49 3.19
CA LEU A 49 -11.75 -6.12 4.34
C LEU A 49 -11.89 -5.32 5.63
N TRP A 50 -11.92 -4.01 5.53
CA TRP A 50 -12.01 -3.13 6.69
C TRP A 50 -13.42 -2.57 6.93
N ASP A 51 -14.36 -2.82 6.02
CA ASP A 51 -15.77 -2.46 6.10
C ASP A 51 -15.99 -0.98 6.45
N GLN A 52 -15.25 -0.12 5.75
CA GLN A 52 -15.36 1.35 5.89
C GLN A 52 -14.84 2.07 4.65
N PRO A 53 -15.25 3.35 4.44
CA PRO A 53 -14.82 4.12 3.28
C PRO A 53 -13.30 4.24 3.19
N VAL A 54 -12.75 4.09 1.98
CA VAL A 54 -11.31 4.22 1.71
C VAL A 54 -11.02 5.50 0.94
N LYS A 55 -10.04 6.24 1.43
CA LYS A 55 -9.46 7.42 0.77
C LYS A 55 -8.06 7.07 0.29
N GLY A 56 -7.92 6.72 -0.98
CA GLY A 56 -6.64 6.35 -1.58
C GLY A 56 -5.83 7.58 -2.00
N LEU A 57 -4.64 7.70 -1.46
CA LEU A 57 -3.64 8.71 -1.83
C LEU A 57 -2.50 8.01 -2.59
N PHE A 58 -2.28 8.39 -3.83
CA PHE A 58 -1.22 7.83 -4.65
C PHE A 58 -0.11 8.84 -4.83
N PHE A 59 1.04 8.60 -4.21
CA PHE A 59 2.17 9.51 -4.20
C PHE A 59 3.08 9.30 -5.41
N LEU A 60 3.42 10.40 -6.08
CA LEU A 60 4.21 10.40 -7.31
C LEU A 60 5.34 11.43 -7.22
N ALA A 61 6.56 11.02 -7.54
CA ALA A 61 7.62 11.98 -7.83
C ALA A 61 7.47 12.46 -9.28
N VAL A 62 7.39 13.77 -9.47
CA VAL A 62 7.29 14.38 -10.79
C VAL A 62 8.51 15.25 -11.05
N GLY A 63 9.05 15.10 -12.27
CA GLY A 63 10.12 15.98 -12.78
C GLY A 63 9.55 17.15 -13.57
N SER A 64 10.05 17.35 -14.79
CA SER A 64 9.57 18.38 -15.71
C SER A 64 8.18 18.10 -16.26
N ASP A 65 7.79 16.83 -16.35
CA ASP A 65 6.54 16.40 -16.97
C ASP A 65 5.70 15.54 -16.00
N LEU A 66 4.40 15.88 -15.89
CA LEU A 66 3.43 15.06 -15.19
C LEU A 66 3.02 13.88 -16.08
N PRO A 67 3.02 12.63 -15.58
CA PRO A 67 2.52 11.47 -16.34
C PRO A 67 0.99 11.50 -16.45
N ALA A 68 0.49 12.38 -17.35
CA ALA A 68 -0.91 12.78 -17.42
C ALA A 68 -1.87 11.59 -17.59
N SER A 69 -1.55 10.62 -18.44
CA SER A 69 -2.41 9.44 -18.68
C SER A 69 -2.56 8.60 -17.41
N PHE A 70 -1.48 8.41 -16.66
CA PHE A 70 -1.51 7.66 -15.41
C PHE A 70 -2.29 8.40 -14.33
N VAL A 71 -2.09 9.70 -14.20
CA VAL A 71 -2.83 10.56 -13.26
C VAL A 71 -4.34 10.53 -13.57
N GLN A 72 -4.71 10.63 -14.84
CA GLN A 72 -6.13 10.53 -15.25
C GLN A 72 -6.72 9.16 -14.93
N ALA A 73 -5.97 8.08 -15.14
CA ALA A 73 -6.40 6.74 -14.77
C ALA A 73 -6.62 6.61 -13.25
N LEU A 74 -5.72 7.15 -12.43
CA LEU A 74 -5.87 7.15 -10.97
C LEU A 74 -7.11 7.91 -10.52
N LEU A 75 -7.34 9.09 -11.07
CA LEU A 75 -8.55 9.88 -10.79
C LEU A 75 -9.82 9.12 -11.18
N ALA A 76 -9.82 8.47 -12.33
CA ALA A 76 -10.99 7.72 -12.83
C ALA A 76 -11.38 6.55 -11.93
N ILE A 77 -10.41 5.91 -11.27
CA ILE A 77 -10.66 4.78 -10.36
C ILE A 77 -10.85 5.20 -8.90
N GLY A 78 -10.75 6.49 -8.60
CA GLY A 78 -11.09 7.03 -7.28
C GLY A 78 -9.91 7.36 -6.36
N TYR A 79 -8.68 7.29 -6.84
CA TYR A 79 -7.52 7.79 -6.09
C TYR A 79 -7.43 9.31 -6.15
N ARG A 80 -6.82 9.87 -5.13
CA ARG A 80 -6.30 11.23 -5.15
C ARG A 80 -4.80 11.18 -5.42
N PRO A 81 -4.35 11.54 -6.62
CA PRO A 81 -2.93 11.64 -6.92
C PRO A 81 -2.28 12.76 -6.11
N VAL A 82 -1.09 12.50 -5.59
CA VAL A 82 -0.27 13.47 -4.85
C VAL A 82 1.07 13.61 -5.58
N PRO A 83 1.12 14.44 -6.65
CA PRO A 83 2.34 14.68 -7.39
C PRO A 83 3.25 15.64 -6.60
N LEU A 84 4.46 15.19 -6.32
CA LEU A 84 5.44 15.94 -5.54
C LEU A 84 6.70 16.20 -6.36
N SER A 85 7.27 17.37 -6.20
CA SER A 85 8.53 17.76 -6.84
C SER A 85 9.54 18.26 -5.81
N GLY A 86 10.80 18.06 -6.09
CA GLY A 86 11.89 18.51 -5.23
C GLY A 86 13.08 17.56 -5.25
N PRO A 87 14.17 17.91 -4.52
CA PRO A 87 15.34 17.05 -4.41
C PRO A 87 15.09 15.86 -3.48
N GLY A 88 15.75 14.75 -3.77
CA GLY A 88 15.78 13.57 -2.92
C GLY A 88 14.51 12.73 -2.98
N LYS A 89 14.19 12.09 -1.87
CA LYS A 89 13.09 11.13 -1.73
C LYS A 89 11.76 11.83 -1.42
N VAL A 90 11.23 12.58 -2.38
CA VAL A 90 10.00 13.39 -2.16
C VAL A 90 8.77 12.56 -1.85
N VAL A 91 8.64 11.35 -2.42
CA VAL A 91 7.53 10.43 -2.13
C VAL A 91 7.59 9.96 -0.68
N ASP A 92 8.75 9.54 -0.21
CA ASP A 92 8.94 9.11 1.18
C ASP A 92 8.59 10.24 2.15
N ILE A 93 9.09 11.45 1.89
CA ILE A 93 8.80 12.64 2.71
C ILE A 93 7.30 12.96 2.70
N GLY A 94 6.65 12.89 1.55
CA GLY A 94 5.21 13.12 1.42
C GLY A 94 4.39 12.12 2.21
N ILE A 95 4.71 10.83 2.13
CA ILE A 95 4.05 9.78 2.90
C ILE A 95 4.30 9.96 4.40
N GLN A 96 5.53 10.22 4.82
CA GLN A 96 5.87 10.45 6.22
C GLN A 96 5.08 11.61 6.82
N ARG A 97 5.05 12.76 6.15
CA ARG A 97 4.27 13.93 6.59
C ARG A 97 2.77 13.66 6.64
N THR A 98 2.25 12.89 5.70
CA THR A 98 0.84 12.51 5.69
C THR A 98 0.52 11.57 6.85
N ALA A 99 1.37 10.59 7.11
CA ALA A 99 1.24 9.67 8.24
C ALA A 99 1.29 10.42 9.58
N ASP A 100 2.22 11.37 9.74
CA ASP A 100 2.33 12.21 10.93
C ASP A 100 1.03 13.02 11.14
N ALA A 101 0.48 13.62 10.09
CA ALA A 101 -0.78 14.36 10.16
C ALA A 101 -1.98 13.45 10.50
N LEU A 102 -1.99 12.21 10.00
CA LEU A 102 -3.03 11.24 10.32
C LEU A 102 -2.95 10.73 11.77
N ALA A 103 -1.75 10.69 12.35
CA ALA A 103 -1.55 10.33 13.75
C ALA A 103 -2.26 11.27 14.72
N GLU A 104 -2.45 12.53 14.34
CA GLU A 104 -3.18 13.54 15.11
C GLU A 104 -4.72 13.44 15.00
N ARG A 105 -5.24 12.55 14.15
CA ARG A 105 -6.68 12.38 13.93
C ARG A 105 -7.21 11.17 14.67
N ASP A 106 -8.43 11.27 15.20
CA ASP A 106 -9.11 10.16 15.89
C ASP A 106 -10.04 9.35 14.95
N ASP A 107 -10.35 9.87 13.76
CA ASP A 107 -11.27 9.29 12.78
C ASP A 107 -10.58 8.57 11.62
N ALA A 108 -9.28 8.32 11.73
CA ALA A 108 -8.47 7.76 10.66
C ALA A 108 -7.84 6.42 11.02
N ASP A 109 -8.12 5.40 10.22
CA ASP A 109 -7.32 4.18 10.13
C ASP A 109 -6.38 4.29 8.93
N VAL A 110 -5.24 3.63 8.96
CA VAL A 110 -4.19 3.86 7.95
C VAL A 110 -3.67 2.54 7.38
N VAL A 111 -3.60 2.46 6.07
CA VAL A 111 -2.91 1.38 5.34
C VAL A 111 -1.78 1.97 4.52
N LEU A 112 -0.56 1.51 4.78
CA LEU A 112 0.62 1.84 4.00
C LEU A 112 0.87 0.74 2.96
N VAL A 113 1.03 1.13 1.70
CA VAL A 113 1.37 0.22 0.60
C VAL A 113 2.82 0.47 0.20
N SER A 114 3.73 -0.19 0.88
CA SER A 114 5.18 -0.10 0.69
C SER A 114 5.91 -1.21 1.46
N HIS A 115 7.16 -1.47 1.08
CA HIS A 115 8.08 -2.38 1.78
C HIS A 115 9.15 -1.64 2.59
N ASP A 116 9.20 -0.31 2.48
CA ASP A 116 10.33 0.48 2.92
C ASP A 116 10.39 0.66 4.43
N GLY A 117 11.54 0.29 5.02
CA GLY A 117 11.83 0.46 6.43
C GLY A 117 11.94 1.93 6.89
N ASP A 118 12.07 2.87 5.96
CA ASP A 118 12.12 4.30 6.28
C ASP A 118 10.81 4.80 6.93
N PHE A 119 9.72 4.04 6.80
CA PHE A 119 8.43 4.34 7.41
C PHE A 119 8.23 3.76 8.82
N VAL A 120 9.19 3.01 9.36
CA VAL A 120 9.07 2.40 10.69
C VAL A 120 8.69 3.41 11.79
N PRO A 121 9.29 4.61 11.89
CA PRO A 121 8.91 5.59 12.91
C PRO A 121 7.43 5.98 12.83
N GLN A 122 6.93 6.27 11.63
CA GLN A 122 5.53 6.67 11.40
C GLN A 122 4.57 5.53 11.71
N VAL A 123 4.88 4.30 11.27
CA VAL A 123 4.05 3.13 11.54
C VAL A 123 3.96 2.84 13.04
N ARG A 124 5.06 2.99 13.78
CA ARG A 124 5.06 2.86 15.23
C ARG A 124 4.17 3.89 15.93
N GLU A 125 4.21 5.13 15.47
CA GLU A 125 3.38 6.20 16.02
C GLU A 125 1.90 5.98 15.71
N LEU A 126 1.58 5.56 14.48
CA LEU A 126 0.20 5.22 14.08
C LEU A 126 -0.35 4.02 14.85
N ALA A 127 0.47 3.03 15.17
CA ALA A 127 0.10 1.83 15.91
C ALA A 127 -0.04 2.09 17.43
N ASP A 128 -0.80 3.12 17.77
CA ASP A 128 -1.01 3.61 19.14
C ASP A 128 -2.15 2.90 19.91
N GLY A 129 -2.79 1.93 19.27
CA GLY A 129 -3.94 1.20 19.81
C GLY A 129 -5.29 1.90 19.63
N ARG A 130 -5.32 3.14 19.13
CA ARG A 130 -6.56 3.90 18.88
C ARG A 130 -7.13 3.65 17.48
N ARG A 131 -6.34 3.12 16.56
CA ARG A 131 -6.67 2.91 15.16
C ARG A 131 -6.17 1.57 14.64
N ARG A 132 -6.76 1.14 13.53
CA ARG A 132 -6.20 0.04 12.74
C ARG A 132 -5.06 0.58 11.88
N VAL A 133 -3.99 -0.19 11.81
CA VAL A 133 -2.84 0.08 10.94
C VAL A 133 -2.53 -1.18 10.16
N GLY A 134 -2.45 -1.04 8.83
CA GLY A 134 -2.13 -2.14 7.93
C GLY A 134 -0.93 -1.80 7.05
N ILE A 135 -0.23 -2.83 6.61
CA ILE A 135 0.80 -2.75 5.59
C ILE A 135 0.45 -3.74 4.49
N ILE A 136 0.47 -3.26 3.25
CA ILE A 136 0.24 -4.06 2.05
C ILE A 136 1.49 -4.02 1.18
N GLY A 137 1.92 -5.19 0.74
CA GLY A 137 3.04 -5.34 -0.17
C GLY A 137 3.24 -6.80 -0.53
N PHE A 138 4.39 -7.12 -1.08
CA PHE A 138 4.81 -8.51 -1.23
C PHE A 138 5.44 -8.94 0.08
N THR A 139 4.80 -9.85 0.78
CA THR A 139 5.08 -10.18 2.19
C THR A 139 6.55 -10.48 2.46
N GLU A 140 7.22 -11.24 1.58
CA GLU A 140 8.64 -11.61 1.71
C GLU A 140 9.61 -10.42 1.60
N PHE A 141 9.16 -9.30 1.02
CA PHE A 141 9.97 -8.10 0.80
C PHE A 141 9.70 -6.97 1.80
N VAL A 142 8.69 -7.12 2.66
CA VAL A 142 8.41 -6.13 3.70
C VAL A 142 9.60 -6.08 4.67
N ASN A 143 10.07 -4.87 4.94
CA ASN A 143 11.20 -4.65 5.85
C ASN A 143 10.96 -5.28 7.23
N ALA A 144 11.98 -5.92 7.79
CA ALA A 144 11.88 -6.59 9.09
C ALA A 144 11.47 -5.65 10.23
N GLY A 145 11.90 -4.39 10.19
CA GLY A 145 11.50 -3.38 11.17
C GLY A 145 10.01 -3.08 11.17
N LEU A 146 9.38 -3.06 9.98
CA LEU A 146 7.93 -2.93 9.85
C LEU A 146 7.19 -4.15 10.41
N ARG A 147 7.70 -5.36 10.12
CA ARG A 147 7.09 -6.60 10.64
C ARG A 147 7.10 -6.72 12.16
N GLN A 148 8.03 -6.04 12.80
CA GLN A 148 8.20 -6.10 14.26
C GLN A 148 7.33 -5.08 15.01
N VAL A 149 6.60 -4.20 14.31
CA VAL A 149 5.69 -3.25 14.95
C VAL A 149 4.45 -3.98 15.45
N PRO A 150 4.18 -3.99 16.78
CA PRO A 150 3.01 -4.68 17.32
C PRO A 150 1.70 -4.04 16.85
N GLY A 151 0.66 -4.86 16.64
CA GLY A 151 -0.68 -4.40 16.32
C GLY A 151 -0.90 -4.01 14.86
N VAL A 152 0.08 -4.22 13.98
CA VAL A 152 -0.03 -3.96 12.54
C VAL A 152 -0.55 -5.20 11.82
N GLU A 153 -1.55 -5.01 10.96
CA GLU A 153 -2.05 -6.06 10.07
C GLU A 153 -1.22 -6.09 8.78
N PHE A 154 -0.90 -7.29 8.29
CA PHE A 154 -0.13 -7.47 7.05
C PHE A 154 -0.98 -8.19 6.02
N LEU A 155 -1.08 -7.62 4.82
CA LEU A 155 -1.79 -8.20 3.68
C LEU A 155 -0.85 -8.30 2.48
N ASP A 156 -0.87 -9.44 1.81
CA ASP A 156 -0.11 -9.64 0.57
C ASP A 156 -0.87 -9.05 -0.62
N LEU A 157 -0.15 -8.27 -1.42
CA LEU A 157 -0.72 -7.56 -2.57
C LEU A 157 -1.27 -8.52 -3.65
N GLU A 158 -0.69 -9.69 -3.79
CA GLU A 158 -1.17 -10.71 -4.71
C GLU A 158 -2.16 -11.66 -4.04
N TYR A 159 -1.77 -12.31 -2.94
CA TYR A 159 -2.54 -13.41 -2.34
C TYR A 159 -3.79 -12.94 -1.58
N ASP A 160 -3.69 -11.84 -0.83
CA ASP A 160 -4.82 -11.34 -0.02
C ASP A 160 -5.65 -10.30 -0.77
N VAL A 161 -4.99 -9.43 -1.54
CA VAL A 161 -5.64 -8.34 -2.28
C VAL A 161 -6.13 -8.79 -3.65
N GLY A 162 -5.39 -9.68 -4.32
CA GLY A 162 -5.72 -10.11 -5.67
C GLY A 162 -5.50 -9.04 -6.73
N ALA A 163 -4.47 -8.21 -6.56
CA ALA A 163 -4.22 -7.05 -7.41
C ALA A 163 -3.62 -7.37 -8.78
N PHE A 164 -3.45 -8.63 -9.14
CA PHE A 164 -2.80 -9.04 -10.39
C PHE A 164 -3.72 -9.88 -11.26
N THR A 165 -3.61 -9.71 -12.59
CA THR A 165 -4.38 -10.48 -13.57
C THR A 165 -3.81 -11.87 -13.83
N SER A 166 -2.52 -12.05 -13.61
CA SER A 166 -1.79 -13.30 -13.77
C SER A 166 -0.94 -13.59 -12.54
N ARG A 167 -0.77 -14.86 -12.24
CA ARG A 167 0.09 -15.30 -11.14
C ARG A 167 1.52 -14.83 -11.36
N LEU A 168 2.10 -14.22 -10.33
CA LEU A 168 3.49 -13.79 -10.34
C LEU A 168 4.45 -14.97 -10.07
N PRO A 169 5.69 -14.93 -10.58
CA PRO A 169 6.70 -15.95 -10.33
C PRO A 169 7.29 -15.81 -8.91
N ARG A 170 6.46 -16.09 -7.92
CA ARG A 170 6.82 -16.02 -6.50
C ARG A 170 6.69 -17.38 -5.85
N VAL A 171 7.51 -17.62 -4.83
CA VAL A 171 7.44 -18.80 -3.97
C VAL A 171 7.00 -18.35 -2.58
N ARG A 172 5.87 -18.90 -2.13
CA ARG A 172 5.36 -18.69 -0.79
C ARG A 172 5.76 -19.87 0.11
N VAL A 173 6.30 -19.57 1.29
CA VAL A 173 6.43 -20.56 2.35
C VAL A 173 5.08 -20.73 3.03
N ILE A 174 4.53 -21.94 2.98
CA ILE A 174 3.21 -22.26 3.50
C ILE A 174 3.38 -22.96 4.86
N PRO A 175 2.79 -22.45 5.94
CA PRO A 175 2.72 -23.20 7.20
C PRO A 175 2.01 -24.54 6.96
N ILE A 176 2.49 -25.62 7.56
CA ILE A 176 1.96 -26.97 7.28
C ILE A 176 0.48 -27.12 7.66
N ASP A 177 0.03 -26.39 8.64
CA ASP A 177 -1.37 -26.34 9.09
C ASP A 177 -2.30 -25.57 8.12
N GLU A 178 -1.72 -24.75 7.23
CA GLU A 178 -2.43 -24.05 6.16
C GLU A 178 -2.30 -24.73 4.79
N PHE A 179 -1.50 -25.80 4.70
CA PHE A 179 -1.22 -26.47 3.43
C PHE A 179 -2.43 -27.22 2.90
N ASP A 180 -2.93 -26.79 1.72
CA ASP A 180 -3.92 -27.51 0.94
C ASP A 180 -3.28 -28.08 -0.33
N PRO A 181 -3.17 -29.42 -0.48
CA PRO A 181 -2.57 -30.03 -1.66
C PRO A 181 -3.35 -29.74 -2.94
N LEU A 182 -4.64 -29.41 -2.86
CA LEU A 182 -5.47 -29.12 -4.03
C LEU A 182 -5.07 -27.83 -4.75
N GLU A 183 -4.36 -26.92 -4.06
CA GLU A 183 -3.79 -25.72 -4.68
C GLU A 183 -2.61 -26.01 -5.64
N PHE A 184 -2.06 -27.26 -5.59
CA PHE A 184 -0.83 -27.63 -6.32
C PHE A 184 -1.05 -28.71 -7.39
N ILE A 185 -2.26 -29.26 -7.53
CA ILE A 185 -2.60 -30.36 -8.47
C ILE A 185 -3.76 -29.99 -9.39
#